data_2656b3614cd5a587d00e9ba0074c0782
#
_entry.id   2656b3614cd5a587d00e9ba0074c0782
#
_cell.length_a   1.000
_cell.length_b   1.000
_cell.length_c   1.000
_cell.angle_alpha   90.00
_cell.angle_beta   90.00
_cell.angle_gamma   90.00
#
_symmetry.space_group_name_H-M   'P 1'
#
loop_
_entity.id
_entity.type
_entity.pdbx_description
1 polymer ?
#
loop_
_entity_poly.entity_id
_entity_poly.type
_entity_poly.pdbx_seq_one_letter_code
_entity_poly.pdbx_strand_id
1 'polypeptide(L)'
;IPEHFSGKLLEVPVGTGILTMPVYQTMPEADIACLDYSPDMMRQAREKADLLHLKNVTFRQGDVEALSYADDTFDIVLSLNGFHAFPDKEAAYREVFRVLRPGGTFCGCFYVMGEHKRTDWFVRHVYEKAGFFTPPYETVSSLKARLDRMYTDVDMGNLKSMAWFVCRKVG
;
A
#
# COMPACT_ATOMS: atom_id res chain seq x y z
N ILE A 1 -3.12 -9.77 6.78
CA ILE A 1 -4.56 -9.88 6.50
C ILE A 1 -5.04 -11.18 7.16
N PRO A 2 -6.15 -11.16 7.92
CA PRO A 2 -6.69 -12.37 8.55
C PRO A 2 -7.10 -13.43 7.50
N GLU A 3 -6.93 -14.70 7.84
CA GLU A 3 -7.54 -15.80 7.06
C GLU A 3 -9.08 -15.63 7.07
N HIS A 4 -9.73 -15.90 5.94
CA HIS A 4 -11.18 -15.75 5.76
C HIS A 4 -11.71 -14.32 5.99
N PHE A 5 -10.91 -13.31 5.66
CA PHE A 5 -11.37 -11.93 5.69
C PHE A 5 -12.57 -11.72 4.74
N SER A 6 -13.63 -11.06 5.22
CA SER A 6 -14.89 -10.84 4.49
C SER A 6 -15.34 -9.37 4.44
N GLY A 7 -14.44 -8.45 4.77
CA GLY A 7 -14.70 -7.00 4.75
C GLY A 7 -14.28 -6.31 3.45
N LYS A 8 -14.22 -4.98 3.49
CA LYS A 8 -13.75 -4.15 2.38
C LYS A 8 -12.26 -3.89 2.50
N LEU A 9 -11.52 -4.20 1.44
CA LEU A 9 -10.08 -3.99 1.35
C LEU A 9 -9.76 -3.04 0.18
N LEU A 10 -8.91 -2.05 0.43
CA LEU A 10 -8.29 -1.25 -0.61
C LEU A 10 -6.81 -1.63 -0.74
N GLU A 11 -6.37 -2.00 -1.93
CA GLU A 11 -4.95 -2.10 -2.27
C GLU A 11 -4.52 -0.91 -3.11
N VAL A 12 -3.49 -0.19 -2.65
CA VAL A 12 -2.94 0.98 -3.34
C VAL A 12 -1.44 1.16 -3.09
N PRO A 13 -0.61 1.15 -4.14
CA PRO A 13 -0.92 0.77 -5.53
C PRO A 13 -1.00 -0.75 -5.67
N VAL A 14 -1.82 -1.24 -6.59
CA VAL A 14 -1.90 -2.67 -6.88
C VAL A 14 -0.71 -3.16 -7.71
N GLY A 15 -0.06 -2.28 -8.45
CA GLY A 15 1.00 -2.64 -9.36
C GLY A 15 0.55 -3.69 -10.38
N THR A 16 1.37 -4.70 -10.59
CA THR A 16 1.04 -5.82 -11.50
C THR A 16 0.16 -6.89 -10.84
N GLY A 17 -0.17 -6.76 -9.55
CA GLY A 17 -0.95 -7.74 -8.81
C GLY A 17 -0.26 -9.11 -8.60
N ILE A 18 1.04 -9.22 -8.88
CA ILE A 18 1.75 -10.50 -8.84
C ILE A 18 1.79 -11.14 -7.45
N LEU A 19 1.83 -10.32 -6.41
CA LEU A 19 1.89 -10.80 -5.03
C LEU A 19 0.50 -11.03 -4.45
N THR A 20 -0.47 -10.20 -4.80
CA THR A 20 -1.75 -10.10 -4.08
C THR A 20 -2.89 -10.88 -4.75
N MET A 21 -2.94 -10.96 -6.08
CA MET A 21 -4.01 -11.70 -6.76
C MET A 21 -4.10 -13.17 -6.33
N PRO A 22 -2.99 -13.95 -6.17
CA PRO A 22 -3.08 -15.31 -5.63
C PRO A 22 -3.59 -15.36 -4.18
N VAL A 23 -3.28 -14.35 -3.37
CA VAL A 23 -3.76 -14.26 -1.98
C VAL A 23 -5.27 -13.96 -1.97
N TYR A 24 -5.75 -13.09 -2.85
CA TYR A 24 -7.18 -12.74 -2.93
C TYR A 24 -8.07 -13.93 -3.32
N GLN A 25 -7.51 -14.92 -3.99
CA GLN A 25 -8.22 -16.17 -4.28
C GLN A 25 -8.62 -16.93 -3.01
N THR A 26 -7.91 -16.71 -1.91
CA THR A 26 -8.23 -17.33 -0.60
C THR A 26 -9.26 -16.55 0.21
N MET A 27 -9.73 -15.41 -0.30
CA MET A 27 -10.66 -14.49 0.37
C MET A 27 -11.91 -14.21 -0.49
N PRO A 28 -12.69 -15.23 -0.87
CA PRO A 28 -13.79 -15.06 -1.83
C PRO A 28 -14.92 -14.17 -1.32
N GLU A 29 -15.04 -13.99 -0.01
CA GLU A 29 -16.09 -13.18 0.64
C GLU A 29 -15.67 -11.71 0.85
N ALA A 30 -14.41 -11.35 0.56
CA ALA A 30 -13.93 -9.97 0.67
C ALA A 30 -14.39 -9.13 -0.53
N ASP A 31 -14.66 -7.85 -0.30
CA ASP A 31 -14.86 -6.84 -1.36
C ASP A 31 -13.55 -6.06 -1.54
N ILE A 32 -12.85 -6.32 -2.62
CA ILE A 32 -11.48 -5.84 -2.83
C ILE A 32 -11.46 -4.80 -3.93
N ALA A 33 -11.06 -3.58 -3.57
CA ALA A 33 -10.80 -2.50 -4.51
C ALA A 33 -9.28 -2.36 -4.74
N CYS A 34 -8.86 -2.43 -5.99
CA CYS A 34 -7.47 -2.24 -6.41
C CYS A 34 -7.32 -0.94 -7.18
N LEU A 35 -6.40 -0.09 -6.75
CA LEU A 35 -6.14 1.20 -7.37
C LEU A 35 -4.67 1.31 -7.79
N ASP A 36 -4.44 1.88 -8.97
CA ASP A 36 -3.11 2.26 -9.44
C ASP A 36 -3.20 3.50 -10.33
N TYR A 37 -2.14 4.29 -10.37
CA TYR A 37 -2.03 5.43 -11.28
C TYR A 37 -1.71 4.99 -12.71
N SER A 38 -0.94 3.91 -12.88
CA SER A 38 -0.47 3.40 -14.16
C SER A 38 -1.52 2.51 -14.83
N PRO A 39 -2.01 2.86 -16.04
CA PRO A 39 -2.93 2.01 -16.78
C PRO A 39 -2.31 0.67 -17.18
N ASP A 40 -0.99 0.62 -17.43
CA ASP A 40 -0.29 -0.62 -17.77
C ASP A 40 -0.20 -1.59 -16.59
N MET A 41 0.06 -1.09 -15.38
CA MET A 41 0.04 -1.90 -14.17
C MET A 41 -1.37 -2.46 -13.92
N MET A 42 -2.38 -1.62 -14.03
CA MET A 42 -3.78 -2.02 -13.90
C MET A 42 -4.21 -3.09 -14.91
N ARG A 43 -3.75 -2.98 -16.15
CA ARG A 43 -4.03 -4.00 -17.18
C ARG A 43 -3.43 -5.35 -16.77
N GLN A 44 -2.18 -5.38 -16.35
CA GLN A 44 -1.51 -6.62 -15.91
C GLN A 44 -2.18 -7.24 -14.67
N ALA A 45 -2.61 -6.41 -13.71
CA ALA A 45 -3.33 -6.87 -12.53
C ALA A 45 -4.70 -7.50 -12.90
N ARG A 46 -5.45 -6.86 -13.82
CA ARG A 46 -6.72 -7.39 -14.35
C ARG A 46 -6.54 -8.73 -15.04
N GLU A 47 -5.56 -8.83 -15.94
CA GLU A 47 -5.25 -10.09 -16.64
C GLU A 47 -4.98 -11.24 -15.65
N LYS A 48 -4.28 -10.97 -14.53
CA LYS A 48 -4.06 -11.97 -13.48
C LYS A 48 -5.33 -12.33 -12.72
N ALA A 49 -6.15 -11.33 -12.37
CA ALA A 49 -7.42 -11.57 -11.70
C ALA A 49 -8.35 -12.43 -12.58
N ASP A 50 -8.40 -12.15 -13.88
CA ASP A 50 -9.20 -12.92 -14.86
C ASP A 50 -8.69 -14.37 -14.95
N LEU A 51 -7.37 -14.57 -15.04
CA LEU A 51 -6.74 -15.91 -15.06
C LEU A 51 -7.05 -16.72 -13.79
N LEU A 52 -7.15 -16.07 -12.65
CA LEU A 52 -7.47 -16.67 -11.36
C LEU A 52 -8.99 -16.73 -11.08
N HIS A 53 -9.81 -16.26 -12.03
CA HIS A 53 -11.26 -16.20 -11.91
C HIS A 53 -11.77 -15.42 -10.68
N LEU A 54 -11.05 -14.38 -10.26
CA LEU A 54 -11.44 -13.52 -9.15
C LEU A 54 -12.65 -12.66 -9.53
N LYS A 55 -13.75 -12.81 -8.80
CA LYS A 55 -14.99 -12.04 -9.05
C LYS A 55 -15.27 -10.96 -8.02
N ASN A 56 -14.51 -10.97 -6.95
CA ASN A 56 -14.62 -10.07 -5.81
C ASN A 56 -13.57 -8.95 -5.82
N VAL A 57 -12.86 -8.76 -6.93
CA VAL A 57 -11.83 -7.71 -7.12
C VAL A 57 -12.32 -6.71 -8.14
N THR A 58 -12.31 -5.44 -7.78
CA THR A 58 -12.62 -4.31 -8.66
C THR A 58 -11.37 -3.47 -8.88
N PHE A 59 -11.25 -2.87 -10.07
CA PHE A 59 -10.07 -2.10 -10.44
C PHE A 59 -10.46 -0.68 -10.83
N ARG A 60 -9.79 0.30 -10.26
CA ARG A 60 -9.98 1.72 -10.56
C ARG A 60 -8.64 2.40 -10.80
N GLN A 61 -8.48 3.05 -11.96
CA GLN A 61 -7.35 3.93 -12.16
C GLN A 61 -7.56 5.21 -11.34
N GLY A 62 -6.52 5.64 -10.62
CA GLY A 62 -6.63 6.83 -9.77
C GLY A 62 -5.32 7.16 -9.08
N ASP A 63 -5.35 8.29 -8.38
CA ASP A 63 -4.25 8.80 -7.60
C ASP A 63 -4.51 8.56 -6.11
N VAL A 64 -3.51 7.99 -5.42
CA VAL A 64 -3.58 7.78 -3.97
C VAL A 64 -3.63 9.10 -3.19
N GLU A 65 -3.11 10.16 -3.78
CA GLU A 65 -3.09 11.51 -3.20
C GLU A 65 -4.48 12.18 -3.19
N ALA A 66 -5.45 11.61 -3.95
CA ALA A 66 -6.83 12.09 -4.07
C ALA A 66 -7.80 10.92 -4.32
N LEU A 67 -7.99 10.06 -3.32
CA LEU A 67 -8.82 8.86 -3.43
C LEU A 67 -10.30 9.20 -3.61
N SER A 68 -10.93 8.68 -4.66
CA SER A 68 -12.34 8.88 -4.97
C SER A 68 -13.28 7.93 -4.19
N TYR A 69 -12.95 7.68 -2.93
CA TYR A 69 -13.77 6.90 -2.00
C TYR A 69 -14.24 7.80 -0.86
N ALA A 70 -15.39 7.49 -0.27
CA ALA A 70 -15.88 8.18 0.91
C ALA A 70 -14.99 7.91 2.14
N ASP A 71 -15.10 8.77 3.14
CA ASP A 71 -14.47 8.56 4.44
C ASP A 71 -14.93 7.22 5.04
N ASP A 72 -14.09 6.62 5.84
CA ASP A 72 -14.43 5.43 6.66
C ASP A 72 -15.01 4.24 5.87
N THR A 73 -14.56 4.06 4.62
CA THR A 73 -15.08 3.06 3.69
C THR A 73 -14.48 1.66 3.90
N PHE A 74 -13.18 1.58 4.20
CA PHE A 74 -12.43 0.32 4.17
C PHE A 74 -12.08 -0.21 5.55
N ASP A 75 -12.20 -1.52 5.71
CA ASP A 75 -11.72 -2.26 6.88
C ASP A 75 -10.21 -2.39 6.91
N ILE A 76 -9.62 -2.58 5.72
CA ILE A 76 -8.17 -2.71 5.52
C ILE A 76 -7.75 -1.84 4.36
N VAL A 77 -6.64 -1.11 4.53
CA VAL A 77 -5.87 -0.53 3.43
C VAL A 77 -4.51 -1.23 3.39
N LEU A 78 -4.17 -1.78 2.24
CA LEU A 78 -2.90 -2.45 1.96
C LEU A 78 -2.07 -1.62 1.00
N SER A 79 -0.79 -1.38 1.32
CA SER A 79 0.14 -0.72 0.42
C SER A 79 1.47 -1.47 0.33
N LEU A 80 1.70 -2.11 -0.80
CA LEU A 80 2.94 -2.84 -1.06
C LEU A 80 3.80 -2.08 -2.08
N ASN A 81 5.00 -1.68 -1.66
CA ASN A 81 5.97 -0.98 -2.50
C ASN A 81 5.44 0.32 -3.15
N GLY A 82 4.55 1.06 -2.46
CA GLY A 82 3.94 2.27 -2.98
C GLY A 82 4.60 3.56 -2.47
N PHE A 83 4.67 3.74 -1.16
CA PHE A 83 4.99 5.02 -0.54
C PHE A 83 6.36 5.62 -0.90
N HIS A 84 7.35 4.80 -1.27
CA HIS A 84 8.62 5.33 -1.77
C HIS A 84 8.51 5.99 -3.16
N ALA A 85 7.44 5.71 -3.90
CA ALA A 85 7.22 6.21 -5.26
C ALA A 85 6.27 7.42 -5.33
N PHE A 86 5.39 7.61 -4.35
CA PHE A 86 4.38 8.67 -4.38
C PHE A 86 5.03 10.07 -4.33
N PRO A 87 4.60 11.01 -5.20
CA PRO A 87 5.10 12.39 -5.20
C PRO A 87 4.75 13.14 -3.90
N ASP A 88 3.48 13.18 -3.51
CA ASP A 88 3.01 13.77 -2.25
C ASP A 88 2.64 12.68 -1.23
N LYS A 89 3.64 12.22 -0.49
CA LYS A 89 3.45 11.21 0.56
C LYS A 89 2.53 11.67 1.69
N GLU A 90 2.53 12.97 1.99
CA GLU A 90 1.65 13.53 3.04
C GLU A 90 0.18 13.44 2.61
N ALA A 91 -0.12 13.76 1.35
CA ALA A 91 -1.46 13.58 0.81
C ALA A 91 -1.86 12.11 0.81
N ALA A 92 -0.97 11.20 0.37
CA ALA A 92 -1.23 9.77 0.37
C ALA A 92 -1.53 9.22 1.78
N TYR A 93 -0.76 9.61 2.80
CA TYR A 93 -1.03 9.20 4.19
C TYR A 93 -2.37 9.75 4.70
N ARG A 94 -2.71 11.00 4.40
CA ARG A 94 -4.00 11.60 4.80
C ARG A 94 -5.16 10.87 4.14
N GLU A 95 -5.07 10.58 2.85
CA GLU A 95 -6.13 9.91 2.10
C GLU A 95 -6.33 8.46 2.56
N VAL A 96 -5.24 7.70 2.77
CA VAL A 96 -5.30 6.35 3.34
C VAL A 96 -5.96 6.39 4.72
N PHE A 97 -5.59 7.34 5.58
CA PHE A 97 -6.22 7.49 6.90
C PHE A 97 -7.71 7.87 6.79
N ARG A 98 -8.07 8.76 5.86
CA ARG A 98 -9.45 9.22 5.67
C ARG A 98 -10.37 8.08 5.26
N VAL A 99 -9.97 7.28 4.27
CA VAL A 99 -10.82 6.21 3.74
C VAL A 99 -10.87 4.96 4.62
N LEU A 100 -9.93 4.82 5.54
CA LEU A 100 -9.92 3.73 6.52
C LEU A 100 -10.93 4.02 7.63
N ARG A 101 -11.81 3.07 7.94
CA ARG A 101 -12.82 3.23 9.01
C ARG A 101 -12.16 3.26 10.41
N PRO A 102 -12.81 3.83 11.42
CA PRO A 102 -12.41 3.68 12.83
C PRO A 102 -12.23 2.19 13.19
N GLY A 103 -11.12 1.86 13.86
CA GLY A 103 -10.72 0.48 14.14
C GLY A 103 -10.21 -0.33 12.94
N GLY A 104 -10.18 0.25 11.74
CA GLY A 104 -9.63 -0.38 10.53
C GLY A 104 -8.11 -0.49 10.56
N THR A 105 -7.56 -1.36 9.74
CA THR A 105 -6.12 -1.69 9.69
C THR A 105 -5.46 -1.09 8.46
N PHE A 106 -4.39 -0.34 8.66
CA PHE A 106 -3.45 0.02 7.60
C PHE A 106 -2.22 -0.88 7.71
N CYS A 107 -1.86 -1.54 6.63
CA CYS A 107 -0.69 -2.43 6.59
C CYS A 107 0.05 -2.33 5.26
N GLY A 108 1.33 -2.64 5.30
CA GLY A 108 2.13 -2.61 4.08
C GLY A 108 3.61 -2.82 4.30
N CYS A 109 4.33 -2.68 3.21
CA CYS A 109 5.80 -2.64 3.21
C CYS A 109 6.32 -1.77 2.07
N PHE A 110 7.43 -1.09 2.30
CA PHE A 110 8.13 -0.30 1.29
C PHE A 110 9.57 0.03 1.69
N TYR A 111 10.31 0.56 0.73
CA TYR A 111 11.69 0.96 0.93
C TYR A 111 11.81 2.09 1.96
N VAL A 112 12.77 1.92 2.88
CA VAL A 112 13.24 2.94 3.82
C VAL A 112 14.74 3.17 3.65
N MET A 113 15.15 4.43 3.78
CA MET A 113 16.54 4.86 3.64
C MET A 113 17.31 4.69 4.94
N GLY A 114 18.61 4.50 4.83
CA GLY A 114 19.54 4.52 5.96
C GLY A 114 19.95 3.13 6.47
N GLU A 115 19.25 2.08 6.06
CA GLU A 115 19.47 0.73 6.58
C GLU A 115 20.54 -0.07 5.82
N HIS A 116 20.75 0.24 4.53
CA HIS A 116 21.72 -0.48 3.72
C HIS A 116 22.37 0.41 2.63
N LYS A 117 23.61 0.81 2.83
CA LYS A 117 24.33 1.79 1.99
C LYS A 117 24.34 1.46 0.49
N ARG A 118 24.45 0.17 0.11
CA ARG A 118 24.44 -0.23 -1.31
C ARG A 118 23.06 -0.03 -1.92
N THR A 119 21.99 -0.37 -1.20
CA THR A 119 20.61 -0.16 -1.65
C THR A 119 20.32 1.34 -1.81
N ASP A 120 20.71 2.15 -0.83
CA ASP A 120 20.53 3.60 -0.86
C ASP A 120 21.28 4.23 -2.05
N TRP A 121 22.48 3.73 -2.35
CA TRP A 121 23.23 4.17 -3.53
C TRP A 121 22.50 3.84 -4.84
N PHE A 122 21.98 2.61 -4.98
CA PHE A 122 21.19 2.21 -6.16
C PHE A 122 19.91 3.01 -6.29
N VAL A 123 19.18 3.25 -5.19
CA VAL A 123 17.97 4.06 -5.20
C VAL A 123 18.28 5.44 -5.74
N ARG A 124 19.27 6.14 -5.20
CA ARG A 124 19.61 7.51 -5.61
C ARG A 124 20.17 7.62 -7.03
N HIS A 125 20.94 6.65 -7.49
CA HIS A 125 21.65 6.75 -8.77
C HIS A 125 20.94 6.08 -9.94
N VAL A 126 20.03 5.15 -9.66
CA VAL A 126 19.35 4.36 -10.70
C VAL A 126 17.84 4.57 -10.62
N TYR A 127 17.21 4.17 -9.53
CA TYR A 127 15.75 4.14 -9.45
C TYR A 127 15.10 5.52 -9.40
N GLU A 128 15.71 6.48 -8.70
CA GLU A 128 15.26 7.87 -8.66
C GLU A 128 15.36 8.52 -10.06
N LYS A 129 16.47 8.32 -10.76
CA LYS A 129 16.64 8.82 -12.13
C LYS A 129 15.72 8.16 -13.16
N ALA A 130 15.34 6.92 -12.92
CA ALA A 130 14.38 6.19 -13.75
C ALA A 130 12.91 6.54 -13.41
N GLY A 131 12.66 7.37 -12.39
CA GLY A 131 11.32 7.77 -11.97
C GLY A 131 10.55 6.72 -11.17
N PHE A 132 11.21 5.66 -10.70
CA PHE A 132 10.56 4.63 -9.88
C PHE A 132 10.46 5.00 -8.41
N PHE A 133 11.31 5.93 -7.96
CA PHE A 133 11.41 6.35 -6.57
C PHE A 133 11.43 7.87 -6.49
N THR A 134 10.70 8.43 -5.54
CA THR A 134 10.55 9.89 -5.37
C THR A 134 10.94 10.31 -3.95
N PRO A 135 11.96 11.18 -3.79
CA PRO A 135 12.31 11.73 -2.47
C PRO A 135 11.24 12.72 -1.96
N PRO A 136 11.19 13.01 -0.65
CA PRO A 136 12.02 12.46 0.41
C PRO A 136 11.62 11.03 0.79
N TYR A 137 12.59 10.26 1.29
CA TYR A 137 12.35 8.88 1.72
C TYR A 137 12.20 8.80 3.24
N GLU A 138 11.32 7.93 3.70
CA GLU A 138 11.25 7.58 5.12
C GLU A 138 12.50 6.82 5.55
N THR A 139 12.90 7.02 6.80
CA THR A 139 13.78 6.12 7.55
C THR A 139 12.91 5.25 8.46
N VAL A 140 13.47 4.20 9.07
CA VAL A 140 12.73 3.40 10.05
C VAL A 140 12.19 4.27 11.19
N SER A 141 13.00 5.21 11.68
CA SER A 141 12.60 6.10 12.79
C SER A 141 11.54 7.12 12.37
N SER A 142 11.64 7.73 11.18
CA SER A 142 10.64 8.69 10.71
C SER A 142 9.29 8.01 10.42
N LEU A 143 9.32 6.83 9.81
CA LEU A 143 8.12 6.03 9.59
C LEU A 143 7.45 5.64 10.92
N LYS A 144 8.23 5.14 11.89
CA LYS A 144 7.71 4.82 13.22
C LYS A 144 7.02 6.03 13.87
N ALA A 145 7.70 7.17 13.90
CA ALA A 145 7.17 8.40 14.49
C ALA A 145 5.89 8.89 13.78
N ARG A 146 5.80 8.70 12.46
CA ARG A 146 4.59 9.02 11.69
C ARG A 146 3.43 8.09 12.05
N LEU A 147 3.67 6.78 12.02
CA LEU A 147 2.63 5.80 12.32
C LEU A 147 2.13 5.95 13.76
N ASP A 148 3.01 6.12 14.75
CA ASP A 148 2.62 6.34 16.15
C ASP A 148 1.79 7.61 16.38
N ARG A 149 1.95 8.63 15.53
CA ARG A 149 1.17 9.85 15.61
C ARG A 149 -0.23 9.73 14.99
N MET A 150 -0.38 8.87 13.98
CA MET A 150 -1.61 8.73 13.19
C MET A 150 -2.46 7.54 13.64
N TYR A 151 -1.85 6.50 14.17
CA TYR A 151 -2.47 5.20 14.42
C TYR A 151 -2.17 4.70 15.83
N THR A 152 -2.92 3.69 16.25
CA THR A 152 -2.67 2.87 17.46
C THR A 152 -2.20 1.47 17.07
N ASP A 153 -1.76 0.70 18.06
CA ASP A 153 -1.34 -0.70 17.88
C ASP A 153 -0.33 -0.87 16.74
N VAL A 154 0.68 0.01 16.70
CA VAL A 154 1.68 0.02 15.65
C VAL A 154 2.69 -1.11 15.86
N ASP A 155 2.58 -2.16 15.06
CA ASP A 155 3.56 -3.23 14.92
C ASP A 155 4.35 -3.00 13.63
N MET A 156 5.67 -2.83 13.73
CA MET A 156 6.53 -2.62 12.57
C MET A 156 7.94 -3.14 12.79
N GLY A 157 8.57 -3.48 11.69
CA GLY A 157 9.96 -3.88 11.66
C GLY A 157 10.57 -3.63 10.29
N ASN A 158 11.82 -4.05 10.12
CA ASN A 158 12.45 -3.97 8.82
C ASN A 158 13.39 -5.16 8.58
N LEU A 159 13.52 -5.53 7.32
CA LEU A 159 14.55 -6.41 6.83
C LEU A 159 15.41 -5.60 5.85
N LYS A 160 16.61 -5.19 6.29
CA LYS A 160 17.44 -4.22 5.56
C LYS A 160 16.63 -2.97 5.21
N SER A 161 16.63 -2.54 3.96
CA SER A 161 15.92 -1.35 3.48
C SER A 161 14.44 -1.58 3.16
N MET A 162 13.84 -2.69 3.57
CA MET A 162 12.41 -2.94 3.45
C MET A 162 11.76 -2.88 4.83
N ALA A 163 10.99 -1.84 5.11
CA ALA A 163 10.15 -1.78 6.31
C ALA A 163 8.79 -2.41 6.03
N TRP A 164 8.25 -3.07 7.05
CA TRP A 164 6.87 -3.56 7.08
C TRP A 164 6.16 -3.03 8.32
N PHE A 165 4.86 -2.89 8.24
CA PHE A 165 4.05 -2.39 9.34
C PHE A 165 2.60 -2.88 9.27
N VAL A 166 1.98 -2.92 10.44
CA VAL A 166 0.55 -3.10 10.66
C VAL A 166 0.14 -2.14 11.75
N CYS A 167 -0.87 -1.32 11.54
CA CYS A 167 -1.37 -0.37 12.53
C CYS A 167 -2.88 -0.18 12.42
N ARG A 168 -3.53 0.36 13.46
CA ARG A 168 -4.97 0.56 13.54
C ARG A 168 -5.33 2.04 13.59
N LYS A 169 -6.38 2.44 12.87
CA LYS A 169 -7.01 3.74 13.05
C LYS A 169 -7.75 3.76 14.39
N VAL A 170 -7.57 4.82 15.17
CA VAL A 170 -8.29 5.03 16.43
C VAL A 170 -9.80 4.95 16.18
N GLY A 171 -10.52 4.26 17.05
CA GLY A 171 -11.98 4.13 16.99
C GLY A 171 -12.70 5.33 17.59
#